data_460c92964b259ff0aca2ade402745b55
#
_entry.id   460c92964b259ff0aca2ade402745b55
#
_cell.length_a   1.000
_cell.length_b   1.000
_cell.length_c   1.000
_cell.angle_alpha   90.00
_cell.angle_beta   90.00
_cell.angle_gamma   90.00
#
_symmetry.space_group_name_H-M   'P 1'
#
loop_
_entity.id
_entity.type
_entity.pdbx_description
1 polymer ?
#
loop_
_entity_poly.entity_id
_entity_poly.type
_entity_poly.pdbx_seq_one_letter_code
_entity_poly.pdbx_strand_id
1 'polypeptide(L)'
;MRYMMTYDLMETIRNTNQWAGASALAMASYPVWGMAPHPFFKMLSAWGEVTERSFARMVAKPDWGIDSVVGTDGRDHVVLLESEVERPFGDLIRFRVQGRPDMRRRVLLVAPMSGHYATLLRSTVQSLLPDADVWITDWHNARDIPVSEGKVDIEDDTLYLSDFFRHLGPSINVIAICQPAPLALAATAYLAEEDPKAQPRSLT
;
A
#
# COMPACT_ATOMS: atom_id res chain seq x y z
N MET A 1 -22.07 7.61 17.10
CA MET A 1 -22.39 6.49 18.01
C MET A 1 -23.01 5.28 17.30
N ARG A 2 -24.06 5.44 16.46
CA ARG A 2 -24.75 4.31 15.78
C ARG A 2 -23.87 3.54 14.77
N TYR A 3 -22.98 4.20 14.05
CA TYR A 3 -22.07 3.57 13.07
C TYR A 3 -20.93 2.78 13.73
N MET A 4 -20.46 3.20 14.89
CA MET A 4 -19.44 2.52 15.67
C MET A 4 -19.90 1.14 16.14
N MET A 5 -21.17 1.04 16.61
CA MET A 5 -21.76 -0.23 17.03
C MET A 5 -21.91 -1.24 15.87
N THR A 6 -22.23 -0.77 14.66
CA THR A 6 -22.36 -1.66 13.48
C THR A 6 -21.00 -2.21 13.06
N TYR A 7 -19.95 -1.37 13.09
CA TYR A 7 -18.60 -1.79 12.79
C TYR A 7 -18.08 -2.83 13.81
N ASP A 8 -18.25 -2.55 15.10
CA ASP A 8 -17.81 -3.47 16.17
C ASP A 8 -18.53 -4.82 16.09
N LEU A 9 -19.81 -4.82 15.73
CA LEU A 9 -20.57 -6.05 15.50
C LEU A 9 -20.01 -6.85 14.33
N MET A 10 -19.79 -6.21 13.19
CA MET A 10 -19.21 -6.86 12.00
C MET A 10 -17.82 -7.41 12.29
N GLU A 11 -17.01 -6.68 13.03
CA GLU A 11 -15.67 -7.11 13.43
C GLU A 11 -15.71 -8.31 14.39
N THR A 12 -16.67 -8.32 15.30
CA THR A 12 -16.89 -9.47 16.20
C THR A 12 -17.28 -10.71 15.40
N ILE A 13 -18.20 -10.57 14.44
CA ILE A 13 -18.62 -11.67 13.55
C ILE A 13 -17.42 -12.18 12.74
N ARG A 14 -16.61 -11.28 12.17
CA ARG A 14 -15.42 -11.63 11.42
C ARG A 14 -14.43 -12.43 12.28
N ASN A 15 -14.07 -11.90 13.46
CA ASN A 15 -13.13 -12.54 14.37
C ASN A 15 -13.61 -13.93 14.83
N THR A 16 -14.90 -14.06 15.13
CA THR A 16 -15.49 -15.33 15.54
C THR A 16 -15.39 -16.39 14.43
N ASN A 17 -15.69 -16.01 13.19
CA ASN A 17 -15.58 -16.93 12.06
C ASN A 17 -14.13 -17.30 11.75
N GLN A 18 -13.21 -16.35 11.81
CA GLN A 18 -11.77 -16.62 11.65
C GLN A 18 -11.27 -17.61 12.70
N TRP A 19 -11.63 -17.38 13.97
CA TRP A 19 -11.27 -18.28 15.08
C TRP A 19 -11.86 -19.68 14.89
N ALA A 20 -13.11 -19.79 14.46
CA ALA A 20 -13.75 -21.06 14.16
C ALA A 20 -13.03 -21.83 13.05
N GLY A 21 -12.65 -21.14 11.96
CA GLY A 21 -11.85 -21.72 10.88
C GLY A 21 -10.48 -22.22 11.34
N ALA A 22 -9.75 -21.40 12.09
CA ALA A 22 -8.44 -21.76 12.66
C ALA A 22 -8.54 -22.94 13.61
N SER A 23 -9.59 -23.00 14.45
CA SER A 23 -9.83 -24.10 15.37
C SER A 23 -10.13 -25.41 14.64
N ALA A 24 -10.94 -25.36 13.58
CA ALA A 24 -11.25 -26.54 12.74
C ALA A 24 -9.99 -27.08 12.04
N LEU A 25 -9.14 -26.17 11.53
CA LEU A 25 -7.87 -26.52 10.92
C LEU A 25 -6.92 -27.18 11.93
N ALA A 26 -6.80 -26.61 13.14
CA ALA A 26 -6.00 -27.16 14.22
C ALA A 26 -6.49 -28.54 14.64
N MET A 27 -7.79 -28.72 14.81
CA MET A 27 -8.37 -30.02 15.13
C MET A 27 -8.10 -31.06 14.04
N ALA A 28 -8.28 -30.72 12.76
CA ALA A 28 -8.02 -31.62 11.65
C ALA A 28 -6.54 -32.04 11.52
N SER A 29 -5.64 -31.20 12.00
CA SER A 29 -4.17 -31.40 11.94
C SER A 29 -3.60 -32.10 13.18
N TYR A 30 -4.42 -32.44 14.18
CA TYR A 30 -3.93 -32.96 15.46
C TYR A 30 -3.39 -34.42 15.31
N PRO A 31 -2.17 -34.74 15.78
CA PRO A 31 -1.49 -35.99 15.49
C PRO A 31 -2.18 -37.26 16.01
N VAL A 32 -3.09 -37.14 16.97
CA VAL A 32 -3.84 -38.29 17.55
C VAL A 32 -4.78 -38.94 16.52
N TRP A 33 -5.18 -38.20 15.48
CA TRP A 33 -6.02 -38.68 14.40
C TRP A 33 -5.21 -39.36 13.27
N GLY A 34 -3.93 -39.66 13.51
CA GLY A 34 -2.96 -40.23 12.55
C GLY A 34 -3.27 -41.63 12.03
N MET A 35 -4.50 -42.06 12.11
CA MET A 35 -5.02 -43.24 11.44
C MET A 35 -5.72 -42.79 10.15
N ALA A 36 -5.19 -43.20 9.02
CA ALA A 36 -5.64 -43.04 7.63
C ALA A 36 -6.47 -41.76 7.29
N PRO A 37 -6.23 -41.09 6.18
CA PRO A 37 -6.87 -39.80 5.86
C PRO A 37 -8.39 -40.00 5.65
N HIS A 38 -9.13 -39.98 6.75
CA HIS A 38 -10.60 -40.08 6.68
C HIS A 38 -11.15 -38.86 5.94
N PRO A 39 -12.04 -39.02 4.96
CA PRO A 39 -12.61 -37.93 4.15
C PRO A 39 -13.16 -36.79 4.98
N PHE A 40 -13.71 -37.07 6.15
CA PHE A 40 -14.22 -36.07 7.08
C PHE A 40 -13.16 -35.06 7.54
N PHE A 41 -11.97 -35.54 7.92
CA PHE A 41 -10.89 -34.63 8.38
C PHE A 41 -10.31 -33.80 7.24
N LYS A 42 -10.26 -34.34 6.02
CA LYS A 42 -9.88 -33.57 4.82
C LYS A 42 -10.89 -32.45 4.53
N MET A 43 -12.19 -32.76 4.64
CA MET A 43 -13.25 -31.79 4.45
C MET A 43 -13.21 -30.72 5.56
N LEU A 44 -13.04 -31.13 6.81
CA LEU A 44 -12.91 -30.21 7.96
C LEU A 44 -11.69 -29.29 7.81
N SER A 45 -10.55 -29.83 7.38
CA SER A 45 -9.35 -29.05 7.11
C SER A 45 -9.57 -28.04 5.98
N ALA A 46 -10.14 -28.46 4.85
CA ALA A 46 -10.43 -27.59 3.73
C ALA A 46 -11.44 -26.49 4.11
N TRP A 47 -12.50 -26.84 4.84
CA TRP A 47 -13.46 -25.87 5.35
C TRP A 47 -12.80 -24.88 6.32
N GLY A 48 -11.97 -25.36 7.23
CA GLY A 48 -11.22 -24.54 8.18
C GLY A 48 -10.30 -23.56 7.46
N GLU A 49 -9.55 -24.01 6.46
CA GLU A 49 -8.64 -23.19 5.67
C GLU A 49 -9.40 -22.10 4.88
N VAL A 50 -10.48 -22.46 4.20
CA VAL A 50 -11.30 -21.49 3.46
C VAL A 50 -11.92 -20.47 4.39
N THR A 51 -12.47 -20.92 5.53
CA THR A 51 -13.12 -20.03 6.49
C THR A 51 -12.10 -19.10 7.14
N GLU A 52 -10.98 -19.63 7.62
CA GLU A 52 -9.91 -18.83 8.22
C GLU A 52 -9.42 -17.75 7.26
N ARG A 53 -9.08 -18.13 6.02
CA ARG A 53 -8.61 -17.19 4.99
C ARG A 53 -9.65 -16.16 4.56
N SER A 54 -10.93 -16.56 4.47
CA SER A 54 -12.02 -15.66 4.07
C SER A 54 -12.29 -14.55 5.09
N PHE A 55 -12.05 -14.86 6.37
CA PHE A 55 -12.23 -13.92 7.48
C PHE A 55 -10.92 -13.38 8.04
N ALA A 56 -9.76 -13.86 7.55
CA ALA A 56 -8.48 -13.30 7.90
C ALA A 56 -8.41 -11.84 7.46
N ARG A 57 -7.95 -10.97 8.35
CA ARG A 57 -7.62 -9.61 7.98
C ARG A 57 -6.26 -9.59 7.33
N MET A 58 -6.14 -8.93 6.20
CA MET A 58 -4.84 -8.48 5.71
C MET A 58 -4.35 -7.32 6.60
N VAL A 59 -3.84 -7.67 7.79
CA VAL A 59 -3.41 -6.69 8.80
C VAL A 59 -1.98 -6.25 8.54
N ALA A 60 -1.16 -7.13 8.00
CA ALA A 60 0.23 -6.83 7.70
C ALA A 60 0.38 -6.28 6.29
N LYS A 61 1.09 -5.17 6.17
CA LYS A 61 1.52 -4.64 4.87
C LYS A 61 2.49 -5.64 4.23
N PRO A 62 2.23 -6.07 2.99
CA PRO A 62 3.19 -6.92 2.28
C PRO A 62 4.50 -6.19 2.03
N ASP A 63 5.61 -6.91 2.07
CA ASP A 63 6.91 -6.36 1.69
C ASP A 63 6.93 -5.98 0.21
N TRP A 64 7.72 -4.98 -0.13
CA TRP A 64 7.90 -4.58 -1.53
C TRP A 64 8.55 -5.69 -2.36
N GLY A 65 9.51 -6.45 -1.81
CA GLY A 65 10.18 -7.54 -2.50
C GLY A 65 10.83 -7.08 -3.81
N ILE A 66 11.38 -5.86 -3.83
CA ILE A 66 12.12 -5.28 -4.95
C ILE A 66 13.54 -5.07 -4.44
N ASP A 67 14.36 -6.11 -4.52
CA ASP A 67 15.72 -6.07 -4.00
C ASP A 67 16.73 -5.64 -5.07
N SER A 68 16.42 -5.87 -6.33
CA SER A 68 17.25 -5.47 -7.47
C SER A 68 16.45 -5.16 -8.73
N VAL A 69 17.09 -4.49 -9.68
CA VAL A 69 16.56 -4.19 -11.00
C VAL A 69 17.66 -4.26 -12.04
N VAL A 70 17.34 -4.82 -13.21
CA VAL A 70 18.23 -4.78 -14.36
C VAL A 70 18.11 -3.40 -15.01
N GLY A 71 19.19 -2.63 -14.97
CA GLY A 71 19.26 -1.29 -15.58
C GLY A 71 19.35 -1.35 -17.10
N THR A 72 19.26 -0.16 -17.72
CA THR A 72 19.43 -0.01 -19.18
C THR A 72 20.84 -0.37 -19.68
N ASP A 73 21.80 -0.46 -18.77
CA ASP A 73 23.18 -0.95 -19.01
C ASP A 73 23.27 -2.50 -19.01
N GLY A 74 22.17 -3.20 -18.78
CA GLY A 74 22.08 -4.65 -18.71
C GLY A 74 22.67 -5.26 -17.43
N ARG A 75 23.01 -4.43 -16.43
CA ARG A 75 23.53 -4.87 -15.13
C ARG A 75 22.43 -4.93 -14.09
N ASP A 76 22.61 -5.82 -13.13
CA ASP A 76 21.75 -5.90 -11.97
C ASP A 76 22.21 -4.88 -10.90
N HIS A 77 21.28 -4.05 -10.45
CA HIS A 77 21.50 -3.00 -9.47
C HIS A 77 20.63 -3.24 -8.24
N VAL A 78 21.22 -3.11 -7.06
CA VAL A 78 20.49 -3.20 -5.79
C VAL A 78 19.52 -2.01 -5.66
N VAL A 79 18.32 -2.30 -5.19
CA VAL A 79 17.29 -1.29 -4.91
C VAL A 79 17.13 -1.13 -3.40
N LEU A 80 17.23 0.10 -2.92
CA LEU A 80 16.97 0.46 -1.54
C LEU A 80 15.67 1.24 -1.44
N LEU A 81 14.89 0.95 -0.41
CA LEU A 81 13.72 1.75 -0.06
C LEU A 81 14.13 2.80 0.96
N GLU A 82 13.85 4.05 0.65
CA GLU A 82 14.13 5.19 1.53
C GLU A 82 12.83 5.94 1.79
N SER A 83 12.46 6.15 3.07
CA SER A 83 11.41 7.09 3.41
C SER A 83 11.98 8.50 3.31
N GLU A 84 11.57 9.25 2.30
CA GLU A 84 12.09 10.59 2.02
C GLU A 84 11.31 11.68 2.76
N VAL A 85 10.01 11.44 2.98
CA VAL A 85 9.15 12.27 3.84
C VAL A 85 8.27 11.35 4.65
N GLU A 86 8.32 11.52 5.97
CA GLU A 86 7.49 10.78 6.92
C GLU A 86 6.39 11.68 7.48
N ARG A 87 5.15 11.20 7.48
CA ARG A 87 4.00 11.91 8.03
C ARG A 87 3.03 10.95 8.70
N PRO A 88 2.16 11.43 9.61
CA PRO A 88 1.25 10.57 10.36
C PRO A 88 0.36 9.66 9.51
N PHE A 89 -0.15 10.15 8.37
CA PHE A 89 -1.11 9.41 7.54
C PHE A 89 -0.51 8.80 6.28
N GLY A 90 0.74 9.09 5.95
CA GLY A 90 1.39 8.53 4.78
C GLY A 90 2.77 9.09 4.50
N ASP A 91 3.61 8.27 3.96
CA ASP A 91 5.00 8.58 3.65
C ASP A 91 5.21 8.75 2.15
N LEU A 92 6.29 9.44 1.80
CA LEU A 92 6.83 9.46 0.46
C LEU A 92 8.04 8.53 0.42
N ILE A 93 7.90 7.40 -0.26
CA ILE A 93 8.93 6.39 -0.40
C ILE A 93 9.66 6.56 -1.72
N ARG A 94 11.00 6.55 -1.68
CA ARG A 94 11.87 6.51 -2.86
C ARG A 94 12.46 5.11 -3.04
N PHE A 95 12.46 4.61 -4.27
CA PHE A 95 13.21 3.44 -4.67
C PHE A 95 14.56 3.88 -5.25
N ARG A 96 15.59 3.87 -4.44
CA ARG A 96 16.94 4.25 -4.84
C ARG A 96 17.69 3.08 -5.47
N VAL A 97 18.08 3.22 -6.72
CA VAL A 97 18.91 2.24 -7.43
C VAL A 97 20.38 2.55 -7.18
N GLN A 98 21.08 1.66 -6.48
CA GLN A 98 22.50 1.85 -6.12
C GLN A 98 23.43 1.83 -7.35
N GLY A 99 24.44 2.67 -7.30
CA GLY A 99 25.46 2.74 -8.35
C GLY A 99 24.99 3.37 -9.66
N ARG A 100 23.75 3.86 -9.71
CA ARG A 100 23.19 4.58 -10.86
C ARG A 100 23.07 6.08 -10.51
N PRO A 101 23.46 6.99 -11.42
CA PRO A 101 23.20 8.41 -11.25
C PRO A 101 21.69 8.68 -11.32
N ASP A 102 21.26 9.79 -10.72
CA ASP A 102 19.87 10.23 -10.79
C ASP A 102 19.39 10.36 -12.26
N MET A 103 18.22 9.84 -12.52
CA MET A 103 17.67 9.79 -13.87
C MET A 103 16.97 11.11 -14.21
N ARG A 104 17.01 11.48 -15.50
CA ARG A 104 16.23 12.64 -15.98
C ARG A 104 14.72 12.42 -15.88
N ARG A 105 14.27 11.17 -16.02
CA ARG A 105 12.88 10.79 -15.84
C ARG A 105 12.63 10.51 -14.37
N ARG A 106 11.82 11.37 -13.76
CA ARG A 106 11.41 11.25 -12.36
C ARG A 106 9.91 11.02 -12.32
N VAL A 107 9.48 10.00 -11.61
CA VAL A 107 8.07 9.56 -11.58
C VAL A 107 7.60 9.42 -10.14
N LEU A 108 6.49 10.07 -9.81
CA LEU A 108 5.74 9.82 -8.59
C LEU A 108 4.49 8.99 -8.93
N LEU A 109 4.38 7.84 -8.33
CA LEU A 109 3.16 7.05 -8.31
C LEU A 109 2.31 7.47 -7.12
N VAL A 110 1.08 7.89 -7.37
CA VAL A 110 0.11 8.15 -6.31
C VAL A 110 -0.76 6.92 -6.13
N ALA A 111 -0.53 6.21 -5.04
CA ALA A 111 -1.23 4.97 -4.73
C ALA A 111 -2.63 5.24 -4.15
N PRO A 112 -3.62 4.38 -4.41
CA PRO A 112 -4.92 4.48 -3.77
C PRO A 112 -4.81 4.29 -2.25
N MET A 113 -5.55 5.11 -1.49
CA MET A 113 -5.60 5.05 -0.03
C MET A 113 -6.53 3.94 0.46
N SER A 114 -7.64 3.69 -0.23
CA SER A 114 -8.68 2.80 0.28
C SER A 114 -8.47 1.34 -0.10
N GLY A 115 -8.48 0.48 0.94
CA GLY A 115 -8.61 -0.97 0.79
C GLY A 115 -7.36 -1.72 0.38
N HIS A 116 -6.25 -1.05 0.08
CA HIS A 116 -5.01 -1.67 -0.38
C HIS A 116 -3.80 -0.92 0.15
N TYR A 117 -2.68 -1.62 0.27
CA TYR A 117 -1.38 -0.99 0.48
C TYR A 117 -0.76 -0.55 -0.85
N ALA A 118 0.14 0.41 -0.81
CA ALA A 118 0.87 0.89 -1.99
C ALA A 118 1.62 -0.23 -2.74
N THR A 119 1.96 -1.33 -2.05
CA THR A 119 2.55 -2.55 -2.62
C THR A 119 1.70 -3.22 -3.70
N LEU A 120 0.42 -2.85 -3.84
CA LEU A 120 -0.41 -3.21 -5.00
C LEU A 120 0.25 -2.79 -6.32
N LEU A 121 0.99 -1.68 -6.31
CA LEU A 121 1.66 -1.11 -7.49
C LEU A 121 3.09 -1.64 -7.68
N ARG A 122 3.48 -2.73 -7.00
CA ARG A 122 4.82 -3.32 -7.09
C ARG A 122 5.28 -3.54 -8.54
N SER A 123 4.43 -4.15 -9.36
CA SER A 123 4.77 -4.42 -10.76
C SER A 123 4.95 -3.15 -11.58
N THR A 124 4.19 -2.10 -11.28
CA THR A 124 4.33 -0.78 -11.92
C THR A 124 5.67 -0.14 -11.54
N VAL A 125 6.03 -0.19 -10.25
CA VAL A 125 7.34 0.28 -9.78
C VAL A 125 8.47 -0.47 -10.49
N GLN A 126 8.42 -1.81 -10.50
CA GLN A 126 9.43 -2.66 -11.17
C GLN A 126 9.57 -2.34 -12.65
N SER A 127 8.47 -2.03 -13.33
CA SER A 127 8.49 -1.69 -14.76
C SER A 127 9.09 -0.32 -15.05
N LEU A 128 9.04 0.62 -14.11
CA LEU A 128 9.56 1.98 -14.27
C LEU A 128 11.03 2.10 -13.84
N LEU A 129 11.46 1.32 -12.85
CA LEU A 129 12.80 1.42 -12.27
C LEU A 129 13.97 1.32 -13.26
N PRO A 130 13.92 0.54 -14.36
CA PRO A 130 15.04 0.46 -15.29
C PRO A 130 15.46 1.81 -15.88
N ASP A 131 14.52 2.73 -16.11
CA ASP A 131 14.77 3.97 -16.84
C ASP A 131 14.22 5.24 -16.17
N ALA A 132 13.76 5.14 -14.92
CA ALA A 132 13.26 6.26 -14.12
C ALA A 132 13.69 6.20 -12.67
N ASP A 133 13.76 7.35 -12.01
CA ASP A 133 13.72 7.44 -10.56
C ASP A 133 12.28 7.43 -10.12
N VAL A 134 11.94 6.55 -9.16
CA VAL A 134 10.56 6.26 -8.79
C VAL A 134 10.32 6.58 -7.33
N TRP A 135 9.27 7.36 -7.09
CA TRP A 135 8.68 7.61 -5.78
C TRP A 135 7.26 7.06 -5.74
N ILE A 136 6.76 6.78 -4.56
CA ILE A 136 5.38 6.36 -4.35
C ILE A 136 4.84 6.92 -3.04
N THR A 137 3.56 7.31 -3.03
CA THR A 137 2.85 7.60 -1.79
C THR A 137 2.52 6.29 -1.07
N ASP A 138 2.84 6.21 0.20
CA ASP A 138 2.61 5.03 1.02
C ASP A 138 1.70 5.37 2.19
N TRP A 139 0.40 5.22 1.98
CA TRP A 139 -0.62 5.57 2.97
C TRP A 139 -0.64 4.58 4.12
N HIS A 140 -0.67 5.10 5.34
CA HIS A 140 -0.78 4.32 6.55
C HIS A 140 -2.20 3.83 6.77
N ASN A 141 -2.33 2.73 7.50
CA ASN A 141 -3.63 2.26 7.94
C ASN A 141 -4.18 3.21 9.02
N ALA A 142 -5.21 3.99 8.67
CA ALA A 142 -5.79 5.00 9.56
C ALA A 142 -6.26 4.45 10.93
N ARG A 143 -6.45 3.14 11.06
CA ARG A 143 -6.82 2.49 12.34
C ARG A 143 -5.66 2.43 13.33
N ASP A 144 -4.44 2.43 12.84
CA ASP A 144 -3.23 2.28 13.64
C ASP A 144 -2.66 3.66 14.03
N ILE A 145 -3.23 4.74 13.49
CA ILE A 145 -2.81 6.11 13.76
C ILE A 145 -3.49 6.59 15.06
N PRO A 146 -2.72 7.11 16.03
CA PRO A 146 -3.28 7.66 17.26
C PRO A 146 -4.24 8.81 16.98
N VAL A 147 -5.33 8.89 17.74
CA VAL A 147 -6.33 9.97 17.61
C VAL A 147 -5.71 11.36 17.88
N SER A 148 -4.60 11.41 18.62
CA SER A 148 -3.83 12.64 18.87
C SER A 148 -3.24 13.26 17.57
N GLU A 149 -3.03 12.47 16.53
CA GLU A 149 -2.55 12.96 15.21
C GLU A 149 -3.66 13.65 14.41
N GLY A 150 -4.89 13.65 14.92
CA GLY A 150 -6.03 14.28 14.29
C GLY A 150 -6.81 13.33 13.39
N LYS A 151 -7.34 13.87 12.31
CA LYS A 151 -8.11 13.17 11.28
C LYS A 151 -7.50 13.45 9.91
N VAL A 152 -7.80 12.61 8.96
CA VAL A 152 -7.54 12.86 7.54
C VAL A 152 -8.85 12.80 6.77
N ASP A 153 -9.06 13.79 5.90
CA ASP A 153 -10.16 13.81 4.95
C ASP A 153 -9.64 14.11 3.53
N ILE A 154 -10.54 14.30 2.59
CA ILE A 154 -10.19 14.52 1.17
C ILE A 154 -9.35 15.79 0.97
N GLU A 155 -9.62 16.83 1.77
CA GLU A 155 -8.88 18.08 1.72
C GLU A 155 -7.44 17.87 2.24
N ASP A 156 -7.30 17.18 3.36
CA ASP A 156 -6.01 16.84 3.95
C ASP A 156 -5.17 15.99 2.98
N ASP A 157 -5.77 14.99 2.32
CA ASP A 157 -5.09 14.16 1.31
C ASP A 157 -4.60 15.01 0.12
N THR A 158 -5.41 15.94 -0.35
CA THR A 158 -5.02 16.91 -1.38
C THR A 158 -3.82 17.76 -0.95
N LEU A 159 -3.80 18.21 0.30
CA LEU A 159 -2.69 18.98 0.85
C LEU A 159 -1.42 18.13 1.01
N TYR A 160 -1.54 16.86 1.43
CA TYR A 160 -0.42 15.92 1.45
C TYR A 160 0.22 15.78 0.07
N LEU A 161 -0.59 15.58 -0.97
CA LEU A 161 -0.11 15.49 -2.35
C LEU A 161 0.56 16.78 -2.79
N SER A 162 -0.01 17.93 -2.46
CA SER A 162 0.57 19.24 -2.77
C SER A 162 1.96 19.41 -2.15
N ASP A 163 2.13 18.95 -0.91
CA ASP A 163 3.42 19.01 -0.22
C ASP A 163 4.44 18.04 -0.82
N PHE A 164 4.03 16.84 -1.21
CA PHE A 164 4.92 15.91 -1.92
C PHE A 164 5.33 16.46 -3.29
N PHE A 165 4.43 17.14 -4.01
CA PHE A 165 4.79 17.80 -5.27
C PHE A 165 5.79 18.94 -5.04
N ARG A 166 5.60 19.77 -4.00
CA ARG A 166 6.57 20.82 -3.62
C ARG A 166 7.93 20.22 -3.29
N HIS A 167 7.95 19.15 -2.50
CA HIS A 167 9.18 18.45 -2.11
C HIS A 167 9.94 17.92 -3.33
N LEU A 168 9.24 17.28 -4.26
CA LEU A 168 9.84 16.68 -5.46
C LEU A 168 10.16 17.73 -6.53
N GLY A 169 9.46 18.85 -6.55
CA GLY A 169 9.68 19.97 -7.47
C GLY A 169 9.15 19.72 -8.90
N PRO A 170 9.29 20.71 -9.77
CA PRO A 170 8.54 20.77 -11.05
C PRO A 170 9.01 19.79 -12.12
N SER A 171 10.06 19.02 -11.88
CA SER A 171 10.54 18.01 -12.84
C SER A 171 9.85 16.66 -12.71
N ILE A 172 8.97 16.50 -11.73
CA ILE A 172 8.28 15.23 -11.46
C ILE A 172 7.14 14.98 -12.45
N ASN A 173 7.04 13.75 -12.93
CA ASN A 173 5.87 13.27 -13.67
C ASN A 173 5.01 12.47 -12.68
N VAL A 174 3.74 12.78 -12.57
CA VAL A 174 2.81 12.15 -11.65
C VAL A 174 1.93 11.16 -12.38
N ILE A 175 1.81 9.96 -11.85
CA ILE A 175 0.88 8.93 -12.30
C ILE A 175 -0.03 8.60 -11.13
N ALA A 176 -1.30 8.99 -11.21
CA ALA A 176 -2.31 8.75 -10.18
C ALA A 176 -3.25 7.64 -10.63
N ILE A 177 -3.27 6.52 -9.89
CA ILE A 177 -3.95 5.31 -10.34
C ILE A 177 -5.28 5.13 -9.60
N CYS A 178 -6.40 5.24 -10.34
CA CYS A 178 -7.75 5.03 -9.86
C CYS A 178 -8.22 6.13 -8.89
N GLN A 179 -8.48 5.80 -7.61
CA GLN A 179 -9.04 6.68 -6.59
C GLN A 179 -8.29 8.02 -6.41
N PRO A 180 -6.96 8.09 -6.37
CA PRO A 180 -6.26 9.36 -6.15
C PRO A 180 -6.21 10.28 -7.37
N ALA A 181 -6.66 9.87 -8.55
CA ALA A 181 -6.59 10.68 -9.75
C ALA A 181 -7.28 12.07 -9.60
N PRO A 182 -8.53 12.17 -9.09
CA PRO A 182 -9.15 13.48 -8.84
C PRO A 182 -8.42 14.29 -7.77
N LEU A 183 -7.82 13.66 -6.76
CA LEU A 183 -7.07 14.34 -5.70
C LEU A 183 -5.75 14.90 -6.23
N ALA A 184 -5.04 14.14 -7.06
CA ALA A 184 -3.83 14.61 -7.72
C ALA A 184 -4.11 15.78 -8.68
N LEU A 185 -5.27 15.75 -9.36
CA LEU A 185 -5.73 16.89 -10.19
C LEU A 185 -6.04 18.11 -9.31
N ALA A 186 -6.74 17.93 -8.18
CA ALA A 186 -7.04 19.00 -7.23
C ALA A 186 -5.76 19.59 -6.63
N ALA A 187 -4.79 18.76 -6.23
CA ALA A 187 -3.49 19.22 -5.74
C ALA A 187 -2.71 20.02 -6.80
N THR A 188 -2.76 19.58 -8.07
CA THR A 188 -2.13 20.30 -9.16
C THR A 188 -2.81 21.66 -9.43
N ALA A 189 -4.15 21.70 -9.38
CA ALA A 189 -4.92 22.94 -9.53
C ALA A 189 -4.67 23.91 -8.36
N TYR A 190 -4.63 23.39 -7.14
CA TYR A 190 -4.29 24.18 -5.94
C TYR A 190 -2.88 24.81 -6.07
N LEU A 191 -1.90 24.04 -6.50
CA LEU A 191 -0.55 24.56 -6.74
C LEU A 191 -0.48 25.57 -7.89
N ALA A 192 -1.38 25.48 -8.88
CA ALA A 192 -1.45 26.47 -9.95
C ALA A 192 -1.73 27.89 -9.44
N GLU A 193 -2.49 28.00 -8.35
CA GLU A 193 -2.86 29.27 -7.72
C GLU A 193 -1.85 29.69 -6.66
N GLU A 194 -1.46 28.75 -5.75
CA GLU A 194 -0.66 29.06 -4.58
C GLU A 194 0.86 29.04 -4.82
N ASP A 195 1.35 28.10 -5.61
CA ASP A 195 2.78 27.92 -5.93
C ASP A 195 2.97 27.32 -7.34
N PRO A 196 2.79 28.11 -8.41
CA PRO A 196 2.86 27.63 -9.79
C PRO A 196 4.20 26.95 -10.16
N LYS A 197 5.25 27.23 -9.39
CA LYS A 197 6.60 26.66 -9.63
C LYS A 197 6.72 25.23 -9.12
N ALA A 198 5.85 24.81 -8.22
CA ALA A 198 5.84 23.48 -7.64
C ALA A 198 4.92 22.50 -8.42
N GLN A 199 4.24 22.95 -9.46
CA GLN A 199 3.41 22.08 -10.28
C GLN A 199 4.22 20.93 -10.90
N PRO A 200 3.67 19.71 -10.95
CA PRO A 200 4.31 18.60 -11.62
C PRO A 200 4.42 18.89 -13.15
N ARG A 201 5.43 18.29 -13.76
CA ARG A 201 5.67 18.41 -15.20
C ARG A 201 4.54 17.80 -16.04
N SER A 202 3.98 16.70 -15.56
CA SER A 202 2.83 16.02 -16.18
C SER A 202 2.02 15.30 -15.12
N LEU A 203 0.72 15.12 -15.40
CA LEU A 203 -0.21 14.31 -14.62
C LEU A 203 -0.92 13.34 -15.58
N THR A 204 -0.92 12.07 -15.21
CA THR A 204 -1.56 10.97 -15.94
C THR A 204 -2.46 10.16 -15.01
#